data_c109a07bcd0684269421edddec029b76
#
_entry.id   c109a07bcd0684269421edddec029b76
#
_cell.length_a   1.000
_cell.length_b   1.000
_cell.length_c   1.000
_cell.angle_alpha   90.00
_cell.angle_beta   90.00
_cell.angle_gamma   90.00
#
_symmetry.space_group_name_H-M   'P 1'
#
loop_
_entity.id
_entity.type
_entity.pdbx_description
1 polymer ?
#
loop_
_entity_poly.entity_id
_entity_poly.type
_entity_poly.pdbx_seq_one_letter_code
_entity_poly.pdbx_strand_id
1 'polypeptide(L)'
;MVYPKKVYFKDYVFMVDEHVYEPAEDSFLLAEKMTVTEDEAVLDMGTGCGIIAVLAAEKAKSVVAVDINPYAIECAIKNAEMNGAREKIEFRHGDLVKPIKPNEHFNLILFNAPYLPSEPDEEKSWVGKAWAGGSNGRKVIDRFVMDAPNFLAVGGRIQLVQSSLSDVNRTIQMFNERNLRAMVATQVKVAFERIVLVEVKR
;
A
#
# COMPACT_ATOMS: atom_id res chain seq x y z
N MET A 1 21.14 -15.36 2.13
CA MET A 1 20.17 -15.40 1.00
C MET A 1 20.77 -14.64 -0.16
N VAL A 2 20.52 -15.06 -1.41
CA VAL A 2 21.03 -14.36 -2.60
C VAL A 2 19.98 -13.34 -3.04
N TYR A 3 20.37 -12.08 -3.23
CA TYR A 3 19.53 -11.01 -3.77
C TYR A 3 20.00 -10.61 -5.17
N PRO A 4 19.10 -10.04 -6.01
CA PRO A 4 17.69 -9.83 -5.75
C PRO A 4 16.88 -11.16 -5.82
N LYS A 5 15.80 -11.24 -5.02
CA LYS A 5 14.84 -12.34 -5.13
C LYS A 5 13.87 -12.09 -6.28
N LYS A 6 13.31 -13.17 -6.84
CA LYS A 6 12.26 -13.09 -7.86
C LYS A 6 10.90 -13.45 -7.25
N VAL A 7 9.93 -12.59 -7.45
CA VAL A 7 8.52 -12.83 -7.12
C VAL A 7 7.70 -12.84 -8.41
N TYR A 8 6.87 -13.84 -8.57
CA TYR A 8 5.99 -14.00 -9.74
C TYR A 8 4.54 -13.75 -9.33
N PHE A 9 3.84 -12.94 -10.09
CA PHE A 9 2.41 -12.73 -9.92
C PHE A 9 1.74 -12.66 -11.29
N LYS A 10 0.92 -13.66 -11.63
CA LYS A 10 0.39 -13.87 -12.98
C LYS A 10 1.52 -13.85 -14.03
N ASP A 11 1.42 -12.98 -15.03
CA ASP A 11 2.42 -12.82 -16.09
C ASP A 11 3.53 -11.82 -15.76
N TYR A 12 3.54 -11.28 -14.54
CA TYR A 12 4.50 -10.28 -14.09
C TYR A 12 5.62 -10.89 -13.26
N VAL A 13 6.80 -10.31 -13.39
CA VAL A 13 8.00 -10.69 -12.60
C VAL A 13 8.50 -9.47 -11.85
N PHE A 14 8.71 -9.61 -10.56
CA PHE A 14 9.26 -8.55 -9.71
C PHE A 14 10.58 -8.99 -9.10
N MET A 15 11.58 -8.13 -9.21
CA MET A 15 12.85 -8.28 -8.51
C MET A 15 12.73 -7.56 -7.16
N VAL A 16 13.17 -8.20 -6.09
CA VAL A 16 13.09 -7.64 -4.73
C VAL A 16 14.49 -7.54 -4.15
N ASP A 17 14.94 -6.32 -3.86
CA ASP A 17 16.24 -6.04 -3.28
C ASP A 17 16.26 -6.36 -1.77
N GLU A 18 17.45 -6.51 -1.16
CA GLU A 18 17.63 -6.92 0.23
C GLU A 18 17.03 -5.95 1.27
N HIS A 19 16.84 -4.68 0.90
CA HIS A 19 16.27 -3.65 1.78
C HIS A 19 14.78 -3.41 1.53
N VAL A 20 14.13 -4.23 0.69
CA VAL A 20 12.73 -4.09 0.30
C VAL A 20 11.93 -5.29 0.80
N TYR A 21 10.72 -5.03 1.25
CA TYR A 21 9.78 -6.07 1.68
C TYR A 21 9.44 -7.01 0.50
N GLU A 22 9.58 -8.30 0.74
CA GLU A 22 9.16 -9.32 -0.23
C GLU A 22 7.64 -9.46 -0.18
N PRO A 23 6.92 -9.25 -1.31
CA PRO A 23 5.47 -9.42 -1.35
C PRO A 23 5.03 -10.78 -0.83
N ALA A 24 4.03 -10.78 0.05
CA ALA A 24 3.45 -11.96 0.67
C ALA A 24 1.92 -11.99 0.50
N GLU A 25 1.22 -12.76 1.31
CA GLU A 25 -0.24 -12.97 1.24
C GLU A 25 -1.02 -11.65 1.30
N ASP A 26 -0.54 -10.66 2.04
CA ASP A 26 -1.09 -9.32 2.18
C ASP A 26 -1.03 -8.53 0.87
N SER A 27 0.13 -8.52 0.24
CA SER A 27 0.36 -7.87 -1.04
C SER A 27 -0.44 -8.54 -2.15
N PHE A 28 -0.48 -9.88 -2.15
CA PHE A 28 -1.26 -10.65 -3.12
C PHE A 28 -2.77 -10.45 -2.93
N LEU A 29 -3.26 -10.37 -1.69
CA LEU A 29 -4.65 -10.07 -1.41
C LEU A 29 -5.06 -8.71 -2.02
N LEU A 30 -4.25 -7.67 -1.81
CA LEU A 30 -4.52 -6.36 -2.39
C LEU A 30 -4.47 -6.40 -3.92
N ALA A 31 -3.43 -7.03 -4.49
CA ALA A 31 -3.25 -7.20 -5.94
C ALA A 31 -4.41 -7.94 -6.63
N GLU A 32 -4.99 -8.94 -5.97
CA GLU A 32 -6.13 -9.70 -6.50
C GLU A 32 -7.47 -8.97 -6.37
N LYS A 33 -7.63 -8.16 -5.32
CA LYS A 33 -8.91 -7.54 -4.96
C LYS A 33 -9.04 -6.09 -5.37
N MET A 34 -7.93 -5.42 -5.71
CA MET A 34 -8.03 -4.06 -6.23
C MET A 34 -8.80 -4.05 -7.56
N THR A 35 -9.69 -3.07 -7.69
CA THR A 35 -10.45 -2.84 -8.92
C THR A 35 -10.06 -1.49 -9.46
N VAL A 36 -9.40 -1.46 -10.61
CA VAL A 36 -8.93 -0.25 -11.27
C VAL A 36 -9.66 -0.08 -12.60
N THR A 37 -10.09 1.15 -12.91
CA THR A 37 -10.71 1.51 -14.20
C THR A 37 -9.83 2.45 -15.01
N GLU A 38 -10.11 2.57 -16.34
CA GLU A 38 -9.21 3.26 -17.28
C GLU A 38 -9.04 4.78 -17.02
N ASP A 39 -10.05 5.41 -16.42
CA ASP A 39 -10.04 6.86 -16.18
C ASP A 39 -9.48 7.24 -14.79
N GLU A 40 -9.09 6.27 -13.98
CA GLU A 40 -8.71 6.52 -12.59
C GLU A 40 -7.27 7.01 -12.43
N ALA A 41 -7.11 8.05 -11.60
CA ALA A 41 -5.86 8.40 -10.96
C ALA A 41 -5.73 7.57 -9.67
N VAL A 42 -4.66 6.80 -9.56
CA VAL A 42 -4.40 5.87 -8.45
C VAL A 42 -3.23 6.34 -7.61
N LEU A 43 -3.33 6.24 -6.30
CA LEU A 43 -2.22 6.41 -5.35
C LEU A 43 -1.90 5.05 -4.73
N ASP A 44 -0.67 4.57 -4.93
CA ASP A 44 -0.10 3.42 -4.24
C ASP A 44 0.82 3.90 -3.11
N MET A 45 0.35 3.76 -1.87
CA MET A 45 1.06 4.18 -0.67
C MET A 45 1.89 3.03 -0.10
N GLY A 46 3.19 3.26 0.15
CA GLY A 46 4.10 2.20 0.57
C GLY A 46 4.33 1.19 -0.55
N THR A 47 4.75 1.66 -1.72
CA THR A 47 4.80 0.87 -2.96
C THR A 47 5.73 -0.36 -2.90
N GLY A 48 6.72 -0.37 -1.99
CA GLY A 48 7.66 -1.48 -1.83
C GLY A 48 8.41 -1.79 -3.13
N CYS A 49 8.34 -3.01 -3.61
CA CYS A 49 8.93 -3.40 -4.90
C CYS A 49 8.10 -2.93 -6.11
N GLY A 50 6.99 -2.21 -5.91
CA GLY A 50 6.16 -1.68 -6.98
C GLY A 50 5.08 -2.61 -7.51
N ILE A 51 4.84 -3.76 -6.87
CA ILE A 51 3.86 -4.76 -7.36
C ILE A 51 2.47 -4.14 -7.55
N ILE A 52 1.96 -3.39 -6.58
CA ILE A 52 0.62 -2.79 -6.64
C ILE A 52 0.58 -1.68 -7.69
N ALA A 53 1.59 -0.80 -7.73
CA ALA A 53 1.69 0.28 -8.71
C ALA A 53 1.72 -0.23 -10.16
N VAL A 54 2.55 -1.26 -10.44
CA VAL A 54 2.69 -1.87 -11.77
C VAL A 54 1.37 -2.50 -12.23
N LEU A 55 0.72 -3.27 -11.36
CA LEU A 55 -0.56 -3.90 -11.68
C LEU A 55 -1.69 -2.88 -11.85
N ALA A 56 -1.70 -1.81 -11.04
CA ALA A 56 -2.67 -0.73 -11.20
C ALA A 56 -2.47 0.01 -12.54
N ALA A 57 -1.22 0.23 -12.95
CA ALA A 57 -0.87 0.92 -14.20
C ALA A 57 -1.34 0.21 -15.47
N GLU A 58 -1.67 -1.09 -15.40
CA GLU A 58 -2.26 -1.82 -16.53
C GLU A 58 -3.52 -1.11 -17.04
N LYS A 59 -4.40 -0.69 -16.11
CA LYS A 59 -5.70 -0.07 -16.43
C LYS A 59 -5.77 1.41 -16.10
N ALA A 60 -5.13 1.85 -15.03
CA ALA A 60 -5.20 3.23 -14.56
C ALA A 60 -4.80 4.24 -15.63
N LYS A 61 -5.41 5.42 -15.57
CA LYS A 61 -4.98 6.59 -16.34
C LYS A 61 -3.57 7.03 -15.90
N SER A 62 -3.34 7.07 -14.59
CA SER A 62 -2.05 7.43 -14.00
C SER A 62 -1.92 6.82 -12.60
N VAL A 63 -0.71 6.55 -12.18
CA VAL A 63 -0.39 6.06 -10.84
C VAL A 63 0.66 6.98 -10.22
N VAL A 64 0.45 7.36 -8.96
CA VAL A 64 1.50 7.93 -8.11
C VAL A 64 1.88 6.86 -7.10
N ALA A 65 3.16 6.50 -7.03
CA ALA A 65 3.69 5.48 -6.13
C ALA A 65 4.61 6.15 -5.10
N VAL A 66 4.30 5.98 -3.81
CA VAL A 66 5.03 6.63 -2.71
C VAL A 66 5.65 5.58 -1.80
N ASP A 67 6.87 5.81 -1.37
CA ASP A 67 7.50 5.04 -0.29
C ASP A 67 8.47 5.90 0.52
N ILE A 68 8.58 5.61 1.81
CA ILE A 68 9.56 6.25 2.71
C ILE A 68 10.95 5.64 2.54
N ASN A 69 11.04 4.43 2.01
CA ASN A 69 12.26 3.71 1.78
C ASN A 69 12.83 4.07 0.39
N PRO A 70 14.00 4.73 0.30
CA PRO A 70 14.59 5.07 -1.00
C PRO A 70 14.94 3.84 -1.85
N TYR A 71 15.33 2.72 -1.22
CA TYR A 71 15.60 1.46 -1.93
C TYR A 71 14.33 0.86 -2.55
N ALA A 72 13.17 1.05 -1.90
CA ALA A 72 11.89 0.63 -2.46
C ALA A 72 11.55 1.43 -3.71
N ILE A 73 11.76 2.74 -3.72
CA ILE A 73 11.56 3.58 -4.90
C ILE A 73 12.46 3.13 -6.06
N GLU A 74 13.74 2.89 -5.82
CA GLU A 74 14.66 2.41 -6.86
C GLU A 74 14.26 1.02 -7.38
N CYS A 75 13.87 0.12 -6.49
CA CYS A 75 13.40 -1.23 -6.82
C CYS A 75 12.10 -1.17 -7.65
N ALA A 76 11.12 -0.35 -7.25
CA ALA A 76 9.85 -0.19 -7.94
C ALA A 76 10.02 0.42 -9.34
N ILE A 77 10.93 1.38 -9.53
CA ILE A 77 11.27 1.94 -10.85
C ILE A 77 11.78 0.84 -11.78
N LYS A 78 12.76 0.04 -11.35
CA LYS A 78 13.32 -1.06 -12.15
C LYS A 78 12.25 -2.10 -12.53
N ASN A 79 11.36 -2.43 -11.58
CA ASN A 79 10.26 -3.36 -11.81
C ASN A 79 9.21 -2.78 -12.78
N ALA A 80 8.92 -1.50 -12.70
CA ALA A 80 8.02 -0.82 -13.64
C ALA A 80 8.60 -0.80 -15.07
N GLU A 81 9.89 -0.56 -15.22
CA GLU A 81 10.60 -0.63 -16.50
C GLU A 81 10.55 -2.05 -17.08
N MET A 82 10.88 -3.06 -16.26
CA MET A 82 10.89 -4.46 -16.67
C MET A 82 9.51 -4.97 -17.12
N ASN A 83 8.44 -4.46 -16.50
CA ASN A 83 7.06 -4.86 -16.80
C ASN A 83 6.33 -3.88 -17.73
N GLY A 84 7.02 -2.89 -18.34
CA GLY A 84 6.45 -1.98 -19.34
C GLY A 84 5.45 -0.95 -18.77
N ALA A 85 5.47 -0.68 -17.47
CA ALA A 85 4.54 0.21 -16.79
C ALA A 85 5.13 1.61 -16.47
N ARG A 86 6.42 1.83 -16.75
CA ARG A 86 7.19 2.98 -16.28
C ARG A 86 6.55 4.33 -16.61
N GLU A 87 6.02 4.49 -17.81
CA GLU A 87 5.49 5.76 -18.32
C GLU A 87 4.18 6.21 -17.62
N LYS A 88 3.47 5.27 -17.00
CA LYS A 88 2.21 5.56 -16.29
C LYS A 88 2.40 5.84 -14.80
N ILE A 89 3.61 5.64 -14.25
CA ILE A 89 3.85 5.69 -12.81
C ILE A 89 4.83 6.83 -12.48
N GLU A 90 4.38 7.76 -11.63
CA GLU A 90 5.23 8.77 -11.01
C GLU A 90 5.66 8.26 -9.62
N PHE A 91 6.97 8.04 -9.43
CA PHE A 91 7.55 7.59 -8.17
C PHE A 91 7.99 8.77 -7.31
N ARG A 92 7.61 8.75 -6.02
CA ARG A 92 7.92 9.81 -5.07
C ARG A 92 8.45 9.24 -3.76
N HIS A 93 9.65 9.66 -3.37
CA HIS A 93 10.21 9.33 -2.07
C HIS A 93 9.62 10.25 -0.99
N GLY A 94 9.06 9.67 0.08
CA GLY A 94 8.54 10.45 1.21
C GLY A 94 7.64 9.66 2.17
N ASP A 95 7.30 10.30 3.27
CA ASP A 95 6.54 9.71 4.38
C ASP A 95 5.04 9.96 4.19
N LEU A 96 4.29 8.91 3.87
CA LEU A 96 2.85 8.96 3.61
C LEU A 96 2.50 10.05 2.58
N VAL A 97 1.54 10.89 2.92
CA VAL A 97 1.02 11.94 2.00
C VAL A 97 1.93 13.16 1.83
N LYS A 98 3.06 13.23 2.53
CA LYS A 98 3.95 14.42 2.45
C LYS A 98 4.43 14.77 1.04
N PRO A 99 4.74 13.80 0.15
CA PRO A 99 5.15 14.11 -1.21
C PRO A 99 3.97 14.36 -2.17
N ILE A 100 2.72 14.30 -1.70
CA ILE A 100 1.53 14.58 -2.52
C ILE A 100 1.29 16.09 -2.57
N LYS A 101 1.05 16.61 -3.78
CA LYS A 101 0.77 18.04 -3.96
C LYS A 101 -0.64 18.38 -3.44
N PRO A 102 -0.87 19.56 -2.87
CA PRO A 102 -2.15 19.91 -2.22
C PRO A 102 -3.39 19.79 -3.12
N ASN A 103 -3.23 19.94 -4.41
CA ASN A 103 -4.34 19.93 -5.39
C ASN A 103 -4.51 18.57 -6.08
N GLU A 104 -3.74 17.56 -5.70
CA GLU A 104 -3.87 16.22 -6.26
C GLU A 104 -4.97 15.45 -5.54
N HIS A 105 -5.83 14.78 -6.31
CA HIS A 105 -6.85 13.90 -5.78
C HIS A 105 -6.88 12.61 -6.57
N PHE A 106 -7.14 11.50 -5.88
CA PHE A 106 -7.09 10.16 -6.43
C PHE A 106 -8.47 9.49 -6.35
N ASN A 107 -8.84 8.78 -7.41
CA ASN A 107 -10.05 7.98 -7.45
C ASN A 107 -9.92 6.71 -6.61
N LEU A 108 -8.68 6.19 -6.52
CA LEU A 108 -8.35 5.02 -5.73
C LEU A 108 -7.05 5.27 -4.95
N ILE A 109 -7.09 5.03 -3.65
CA ILE A 109 -5.90 5.00 -2.80
C ILE A 109 -5.72 3.58 -2.29
N LEU A 110 -4.56 2.99 -2.57
CA LEU A 110 -4.17 1.65 -2.18
C LEU A 110 -3.10 1.72 -1.10
N PHE A 111 -3.21 0.93 -0.06
CA PHE A 111 -2.19 0.85 0.97
C PHE A 111 -2.12 -0.55 1.60
N ASN A 112 -1.01 -1.22 1.43
CA ASN A 112 -0.62 -2.34 2.28
C ASN A 112 0.21 -1.77 3.44
N ALA A 113 -0.42 -1.48 4.57
CA ALA A 113 0.18 -0.71 5.65
C ALA A 113 1.16 -1.56 6.50
N PRO A 114 2.18 -0.95 7.14
CA PRO A 114 2.85 -1.57 8.27
C PRO A 114 1.87 -1.72 9.43
N TYR A 115 1.50 -2.94 9.76
CA TYR A 115 0.38 -3.23 10.67
C TYR A 115 0.71 -4.19 11.83
N LEU A 116 1.88 -4.80 11.85
CA LEU A 116 2.23 -5.73 12.93
C LEU A 116 2.66 -4.98 14.19
N PRO A 117 2.15 -5.40 15.37
CA PRO A 117 2.75 -4.98 16.63
C PRO A 117 4.25 -5.28 16.64
N SER A 118 5.05 -4.31 17.07
CA SER A 118 6.51 -4.40 16.96
C SER A 118 7.21 -3.67 18.10
N GLU A 119 8.43 -4.13 18.39
CA GLU A 119 9.35 -3.47 19.29
C GLU A 119 10.20 -2.41 18.56
N PRO A 120 10.72 -1.37 19.24
CA PRO A 120 11.47 -0.29 18.59
C PRO A 120 12.70 -0.75 17.78
N ASP A 121 13.31 -1.88 18.16
CA ASP A 121 14.49 -2.41 17.48
C ASP A 121 14.16 -2.97 16.09
N GLU A 122 12.95 -3.45 15.88
CA GLU A 122 12.47 -3.99 14.61
C GLU A 122 12.29 -2.92 13.56
N GLU A 123 12.02 -1.66 13.96
CA GLU A 123 11.90 -0.50 13.07
C GLU A 123 13.25 0.06 12.58
N LYS A 124 14.40 -0.48 13.03
CA LYS A 124 15.72 0.04 12.65
C LYS A 124 16.13 -0.27 11.22
N SER A 125 15.67 -1.39 10.66
CA SER A 125 15.92 -1.75 9.27
C SER A 125 14.82 -1.25 8.34
N TRP A 126 15.14 -1.07 7.05
CA TRP A 126 14.14 -0.72 6.04
C TRP A 126 13.07 -1.81 5.86
N VAL A 127 13.47 -3.07 5.87
CA VAL A 127 12.53 -4.20 5.81
C VAL A 127 11.66 -4.24 7.05
N GLY A 128 12.22 -3.99 8.25
CA GLY A 128 11.44 -3.89 9.49
C GLY A 128 10.37 -2.80 9.42
N LYS A 129 10.71 -1.61 8.94
CA LYS A 129 9.74 -0.50 8.77
C LYS A 129 8.57 -0.84 7.84
N ALA A 130 8.74 -1.78 6.93
CA ALA A 130 7.68 -2.16 5.99
C ALA A 130 6.53 -2.94 6.64
N TRP A 131 6.77 -3.61 7.78
CA TRP A 131 5.75 -4.38 8.50
C TRP A 131 5.49 -3.91 9.93
N ALA A 132 6.45 -3.19 10.54
CA ALA A 132 6.39 -2.74 11.93
C ALA A 132 5.43 -1.56 12.11
N GLY A 133 4.33 -1.80 12.80
CA GLY A 133 3.28 -0.82 13.10
C GLY A 133 3.37 -0.20 14.50
N GLY A 134 4.49 -0.36 15.21
CA GLY A 134 4.65 0.05 16.60
C GLY A 134 3.95 -0.88 17.60
N SER A 135 3.93 -0.55 18.87
CA SER A 135 3.51 -1.43 19.97
C SER A 135 2.11 -2.07 19.82
N ASN A 136 1.22 -1.45 19.06
CA ASN A 136 -0.14 -1.93 18.81
C ASN A 136 -0.47 -2.13 17.32
N GLY A 137 0.54 -2.05 16.43
CA GLY A 137 0.35 -2.18 14.98
C GLY A 137 -0.34 -0.99 14.31
N ARG A 138 -0.51 0.16 14.99
CA ARG A 138 -1.36 1.25 14.49
C ARG A 138 -0.63 2.55 14.18
N LYS A 139 0.66 2.63 14.51
CA LYS A 139 1.46 3.85 14.37
C LYS A 139 1.37 4.54 13.00
N VAL A 140 1.36 3.73 11.93
CA VAL A 140 1.28 4.22 10.55
C VAL A 140 -0.17 4.30 10.08
N ILE A 141 -0.99 3.30 10.43
CA ILE A 141 -2.42 3.25 10.07
C ILE A 141 -3.16 4.49 10.58
N ASP A 142 -3.00 4.87 11.84
CA ASP A 142 -3.71 6.01 12.41
C ASP A 142 -3.37 7.32 11.70
N ARG A 143 -2.10 7.54 11.35
CA ARG A 143 -1.66 8.70 10.56
C ARG A 143 -2.27 8.67 9.15
N PHE A 144 -2.23 7.54 8.48
CA PHE A 144 -2.82 7.37 7.16
C PHE A 144 -4.33 7.68 7.17
N VAL A 145 -5.08 7.14 8.11
CA VAL A 145 -6.53 7.40 8.25
C VAL A 145 -6.83 8.88 8.48
N MET A 146 -5.93 9.60 9.18
CA MET A 146 -6.08 11.04 9.40
C MET A 146 -5.86 11.86 8.14
N ASP A 147 -4.89 11.51 7.31
CA ASP A 147 -4.38 12.38 6.25
C ASP A 147 -4.89 11.99 4.85
N ALA A 148 -4.95 10.69 4.52
CA ALA A 148 -5.27 10.20 3.18
C ALA A 148 -6.65 10.62 2.65
N PRO A 149 -7.72 10.73 3.48
CA PRO A 149 -9.03 11.20 3.01
C PRO A 149 -9.03 12.59 2.36
N ASN A 150 -8.06 13.45 2.70
CA ASN A 150 -7.94 14.77 2.11
C ASN A 150 -7.58 14.74 0.62
N PHE A 151 -6.96 13.63 0.18
CA PHE A 151 -6.54 13.40 -1.20
C PHE A 151 -7.47 12.47 -1.98
N LEU A 152 -8.61 12.10 -1.39
CA LEU A 152 -9.59 11.25 -2.04
C LEU A 152 -10.55 12.08 -2.89
N ALA A 153 -10.66 11.78 -4.17
CA ALA A 153 -11.60 12.42 -5.09
C ALA A 153 -13.06 12.17 -4.65
N VAL A 154 -13.97 13.01 -5.13
CA VAL A 154 -15.40 12.79 -4.95
C VAL A 154 -15.79 11.47 -5.63
N GLY A 155 -16.49 10.61 -4.90
CA GLY A 155 -16.84 9.25 -5.36
C GLY A 155 -15.65 8.27 -5.38
N GLY A 156 -14.48 8.68 -4.88
CA GLY A 156 -13.31 7.84 -4.76
C GLY A 156 -13.40 6.84 -3.61
N ARG A 157 -12.45 5.91 -3.58
CA ARG A 157 -12.35 4.85 -2.56
C ARG A 157 -10.92 4.62 -2.10
N ILE A 158 -10.79 4.10 -0.87
CA ILE A 158 -9.52 3.62 -0.31
C ILE A 158 -9.62 2.11 -0.12
N GLN A 159 -8.56 1.39 -0.42
CA GLN A 159 -8.38 -0.01 -0.08
C GLN A 159 -7.14 -0.15 0.80
N LEU A 160 -7.36 -0.48 2.06
CA LEU A 160 -6.34 -0.60 3.10
C LEU A 160 -6.23 -2.05 3.55
N VAL A 161 -5.03 -2.62 3.46
CA VAL A 161 -4.71 -3.92 4.05
C VAL A 161 -4.11 -3.73 5.44
N GLN A 162 -4.59 -4.50 6.39
CA GLN A 162 -4.05 -4.57 7.75
C GLN A 162 -4.31 -5.93 8.38
N SER A 163 -3.66 -6.18 9.52
CA SER A 163 -3.89 -7.37 10.33
C SER A 163 -5.10 -7.24 11.25
N SER A 164 -5.72 -8.36 11.58
CA SER A 164 -6.68 -8.45 12.70
C SER A 164 -6.05 -8.11 14.06
N LEU A 165 -4.73 -8.12 14.17
CA LEU A 165 -4.00 -7.77 15.40
C LEU A 165 -3.91 -6.24 15.63
N SER A 166 -4.17 -5.42 14.58
CA SER A 166 -4.07 -3.96 14.64
C SER A 166 -5.43 -3.26 14.74
N ASP A 167 -6.42 -3.87 15.37
CA ASP A 167 -7.76 -3.32 15.66
C ASP A 167 -8.47 -2.75 14.42
N VAL A 168 -8.98 -3.65 13.58
CA VAL A 168 -9.75 -3.31 12.36
C VAL A 168 -10.99 -2.47 12.68
N ASN A 169 -11.65 -2.73 13.82
CA ASN A 169 -12.85 -1.98 14.21
C ASN A 169 -12.52 -0.50 14.47
N ARG A 170 -11.37 -0.23 15.09
CA ARG A 170 -10.88 1.14 15.29
C ARG A 170 -10.61 1.84 13.96
N THR A 171 -10.05 1.16 12.98
CA THR A 171 -9.82 1.71 11.63
C THR A 171 -11.14 2.10 10.97
N ILE A 172 -12.13 1.21 11.00
CA ILE A 172 -13.48 1.46 10.46
C ILE A 172 -14.12 2.65 11.18
N GLN A 173 -14.07 2.69 12.50
CA GLN A 173 -14.62 3.78 13.30
C GLN A 173 -13.99 5.13 12.91
N MET A 174 -12.66 5.21 12.82
CA MET A 174 -11.94 6.43 12.48
C MET A 174 -12.30 6.99 11.10
N PHE A 175 -12.50 6.13 10.10
CA PHE A 175 -12.99 6.56 8.78
C PHE A 175 -14.45 7.02 8.85
N ASN A 176 -15.33 6.33 9.59
CA ASN A 176 -16.73 6.70 9.74
C ASN A 176 -16.89 8.06 10.47
N GLU A 177 -16.06 8.34 11.48
CA GLU A 177 -15.99 9.64 12.17
C GLU A 177 -15.62 10.79 11.21
N ARG A 178 -15.06 10.48 10.02
CA ARG A 178 -14.71 11.43 8.95
C ARG A 178 -15.74 11.49 7.81
N ASN A 179 -16.97 11.02 8.07
CA ASN A 179 -18.05 10.95 7.09
C ASN A 179 -17.70 10.10 5.84
N LEU A 180 -16.88 9.07 6.04
CA LEU A 180 -16.58 8.05 5.03
C LEU A 180 -17.24 6.74 5.45
N ARG A 181 -17.66 5.94 4.47
CA ARG A 181 -18.25 4.62 4.74
C ARG A 181 -17.16 3.54 4.63
N ALA A 182 -16.72 3.02 5.76
CA ALA A 182 -15.71 1.96 5.83
C ALA A 182 -16.32 0.61 6.21
N MET A 183 -15.83 -0.47 5.59
CA MET A 183 -16.24 -1.85 5.88
C MET A 183 -15.14 -2.85 5.55
N VAL A 184 -15.19 -4.03 6.15
CA VAL A 184 -14.37 -5.15 5.72
C VAL A 184 -14.89 -5.67 4.38
N ALA A 185 -14.08 -5.57 3.33
CA ALA A 185 -14.42 -6.10 2.01
C ALA A 185 -14.14 -7.60 1.90
N THR A 186 -13.00 -8.04 2.42
CA THR A 186 -12.62 -9.45 2.46
C THR A 186 -11.52 -9.68 3.50
N GLN A 187 -11.26 -10.95 3.83
CA GLN A 187 -10.17 -11.34 4.72
C GLN A 187 -9.64 -12.72 4.35
N VAL A 188 -8.36 -12.96 4.62
CA VAL A 188 -7.71 -14.27 4.46
C VAL A 188 -7.10 -14.67 5.80
N LYS A 189 -7.29 -15.93 6.19
CA LYS A 189 -6.68 -16.49 7.41
C LYS A 189 -5.27 -16.96 7.09
N VAL A 190 -4.30 -16.46 7.83
CA VAL A 190 -2.92 -16.95 7.87
C VAL A 190 -2.62 -17.61 9.22
N ALA A 191 -1.38 -18.05 9.47
CA ALA A 191 -1.06 -18.91 10.61
C ALA A 191 -1.54 -18.38 11.98
N PHE A 192 -1.33 -17.06 12.25
CA PHE A 192 -1.59 -16.49 13.59
C PHE A 192 -2.55 -15.30 13.57
N GLU A 193 -3.02 -14.88 12.39
CA GLU A 193 -3.83 -13.68 12.20
C GLU A 193 -4.78 -13.82 11.02
N ARG A 194 -5.57 -12.78 10.77
CA ARG A 194 -6.27 -12.58 9.51
C ARG A 194 -5.74 -11.31 8.86
N ILE A 195 -5.39 -11.44 7.59
CA ILE A 195 -5.13 -10.28 6.73
C ILE A 195 -6.47 -9.77 6.24
N VAL A 196 -6.75 -8.51 6.49
CA VAL A 196 -8.06 -7.89 6.26
C VAL A 196 -7.92 -6.75 5.25
N LEU A 197 -8.75 -6.78 4.22
CA LEU A 197 -8.93 -5.66 3.30
C LEU A 197 -10.11 -4.81 3.75
N VAL A 198 -9.83 -3.58 4.14
CA VAL A 198 -10.84 -2.56 4.46
C VAL A 198 -11.09 -1.72 3.22
N GLU A 199 -12.35 -1.66 2.77
CA GLU A 199 -12.79 -0.74 1.72
C GLU A 199 -13.48 0.46 2.34
N VAL A 200 -13.12 1.65 1.86
CA VAL A 200 -13.64 2.94 2.32
C VAL A 200 -14.13 3.72 1.11
N LYS A 201 -15.36 4.25 1.18
CA LYS A 201 -15.98 5.08 0.14
C LYS A 201 -16.34 6.46 0.67
N ARG A 202 -16.18 7.44 -0.22
CA ARG A 202 -16.61 8.81 0.06
C ARG A 202 -18.08 9.02 -0.28
#